data_fa49687dba6890d479c4b58b95e7d36b
#
_entry.id   fa49687dba6890d479c4b58b95e7d36b
#
_cell.length_a   1.000
_cell.length_b   1.000
_cell.length_c   1.000
_cell.angle_alpha   90.00
_cell.angle_beta   90.00
_cell.angle_gamma   90.00
#
_symmetry.space_group_name_H-M   'P 1'
#
loop_
_entity.id
_entity.type
_entity.pdbx_description
1 polymer ?
#
loop_
_entity_poly.entity_id
_entity_poly.type
_entity_poly.pdbx_seq_one_letter_code
_entity_poly.pdbx_strand_id
1 'polypeptide(L)'
;RVGTMRARDFVALVARGAAAETELAVLERILSQAAMAQSTYADPEWAKEDTQLADALLEGARSENAARSIVFTQALAGIKLHDASRAFFQELLETSSDAGLRWKALTALIADGSLADVTGPEAAGAAMTAVAEELKRDNTATGYQASLKALAAVNTEDNKRAVWDEIVAGELGNRDLESKLAGLTFVGADELLPSAEFFDVAEKIWSAQSNEIALTTVTGLFPRWDVSQETLDRADEFLSRDLAGGLRRAVTEQRDRLARALRNRAVDRG
;
A
#
# COMPACT_ATOMS: atom_id res chain seq x y z
N ARG A 1 11.36 -1.32 -17.20
CA ARG A 1 11.95 -2.39 -16.36
C ARG A 1 13.42 -2.68 -16.69
N VAL A 2 13.91 -2.17 -17.79
CA VAL A 2 15.33 -2.29 -18.20
C VAL A 2 16.13 -1.01 -17.96
N GLY A 3 15.54 0.02 -17.30
CA GLY A 3 16.23 1.26 -16.93
C GLY A 3 16.48 2.23 -18.10
N THR A 4 15.76 2.09 -19.21
CA THR A 4 15.88 2.99 -20.37
C THR A 4 14.99 4.24 -20.27
N MET A 5 13.98 4.21 -19.42
CA MET A 5 13.09 5.33 -19.11
C MET A 5 13.12 5.57 -17.60
N ARG A 6 13.30 6.80 -17.17
CA ARG A 6 13.24 7.16 -15.75
C ARG A 6 11.82 6.96 -15.23
N ALA A 7 11.69 6.61 -13.95
CA ALA A 7 10.39 6.39 -13.31
C ALA A 7 9.52 7.64 -13.39
N ARG A 8 10.10 8.83 -13.13
CA ARG A 8 9.42 10.13 -13.24
C ARG A 8 8.88 10.41 -14.65
N ASP A 9 9.62 10.04 -15.70
CA ASP A 9 9.19 10.24 -17.08
C ASP A 9 7.98 9.33 -17.42
N PHE A 10 8.00 8.09 -16.89
CA PHE A 10 6.86 7.18 -17.05
C PHE A 10 5.62 7.68 -16.28
N VAL A 11 5.77 8.15 -15.04
CA VAL A 11 4.68 8.74 -14.26
C VAL A 11 4.07 9.93 -15.00
N ALA A 12 4.89 10.86 -15.49
CA ALA A 12 4.43 12.01 -16.26
C ALA A 12 3.74 11.62 -17.58
N LEU A 13 4.22 10.55 -18.26
CA LEU A 13 3.57 10.02 -19.46
C LEU A 13 2.16 9.50 -19.15
N VAL A 14 2.02 8.71 -18.08
CA VAL A 14 0.71 8.17 -17.67
C VAL A 14 -0.22 9.28 -17.20
N ALA A 15 0.25 10.23 -16.38
CA ALA A 15 -0.55 11.36 -15.93
C ALA A 15 -1.16 12.15 -17.11
N ARG A 16 -0.38 12.39 -18.16
CA ARG A 16 -0.89 13.10 -19.37
C ARG A 16 -1.77 12.23 -20.27
N GLY A 17 -1.54 10.92 -20.32
CA GLY A 17 -2.18 10.03 -21.30
C GLY A 17 -3.38 9.23 -20.77
N ALA A 18 -3.51 9.07 -19.46
CA ALA A 18 -4.55 8.20 -18.88
C ALA A 18 -5.99 8.63 -19.22
N ALA A 19 -6.23 9.92 -19.38
CA ALA A 19 -7.54 10.45 -19.77
C ALA A 19 -8.00 9.98 -21.17
N ALA A 20 -7.06 9.67 -22.05
CA ALA A 20 -7.35 9.21 -23.42
C ALA A 20 -7.54 7.69 -23.54
N GLU A 21 -7.16 6.90 -22.51
CA GLU A 21 -7.33 5.45 -22.52
C GLU A 21 -8.81 5.08 -22.37
N THR A 22 -9.32 4.25 -23.26
CA THR A 22 -10.73 3.85 -23.30
C THR A 22 -11.00 2.47 -22.69
N GLU A 23 -10.00 1.58 -22.71
CA GLU A 23 -10.11 0.23 -22.17
C GLU A 23 -9.85 0.23 -20.67
N LEU A 24 -10.88 -0.07 -19.87
CA LEU A 24 -10.82 -0.01 -18.39
C LEU A 24 -9.71 -0.88 -17.80
N ALA A 25 -9.52 -2.10 -18.31
CA ALA A 25 -8.48 -3.01 -17.80
C ALA A 25 -7.05 -2.49 -18.10
N VAL A 26 -6.86 -1.83 -19.24
CA VAL A 26 -5.60 -1.17 -19.59
C VAL A 26 -5.39 0.04 -18.71
N LEU A 27 -6.43 0.86 -18.53
CA LEU A 27 -6.42 2.04 -17.65
C LEU A 27 -6.02 1.64 -16.21
N GLU A 28 -6.71 0.69 -15.60
CA GLU A 28 -6.39 0.19 -14.26
C GLU A 28 -4.93 -0.25 -14.14
N ARG A 29 -4.45 -0.99 -15.13
CA ARG A 29 -3.08 -1.49 -15.16
C ARG A 29 -2.05 -0.37 -15.26
N ILE A 30 -2.22 0.61 -16.15
CA ILE A 30 -1.26 1.70 -16.32
C ILE A 30 -1.24 2.62 -15.09
N LEU A 31 -2.40 2.89 -14.46
CA LEU A 31 -2.48 3.68 -13.24
C LEU A 31 -1.79 2.98 -12.07
N SER A 32 -2.03 1.67 -11.88
CA SER A 32 -1.33 0.87 -10.87
C SER A 32 0.19 0.85 -11.10
N GLN A 33 0.63 0.75 -12.36
CA GLN A 33 2.06 0.79 -12.69
C GLN A 33 2.66 2.19 -12.45
N ALA A 34 1.93 3.27 -12.68
CA ALA A 34 2.39 4.63 -12.40
C ALA A 34 2.51 4.88 -10.89
N ALA A 35 1.54 4.46 -10.09
CA ALA A 35 1.61 4.53 -8.64
C ALA A 35 2.81 3.74 -8.09
N MET A 36 3.04 2.52 -8.59
CA MET A 36 4.23 1.73 -8.23
C MET A 36 5.53 2.40 -8.69
N ALA A 37 5.56 2.99 -9.89
CA ALA A 37 6.74 3.68 -10.38
C ALA A 37 7.09 4.87 -9.51
N GLN A 38 6.10 5.66 -9.09
CA GLN A 38 6.29 6.80 -8.20
C GLN A 38 6.77 6.37 -6.81
N SER A 39 6.12 5.40 -6.18
CA SER A 39 6.43 5.00 -4.80
C SER A 39 7.70 4.18 -4.67
N THR A 40 7.99 3.29 -5.64
CA THR A 40 9.05 2.29 -5.51
C THR A 40 10.30 2.62 -6.32
N TYR A 41 10.13 3.13 -7.54
CA TYR A 41 11.22 3.24 -8.52
C TYR A 41 11.71 4.67 -8.76
N ALA A 42 10.90 5.69 -8.46
CA ALA A 42 11.32 7.08 -8.57
C ALA A 42 12.26 7.49 -7.44
N ASP A 43 12.99 8.57 -7.66
CA ASP A 43 13.71 9.24 -6.59
C ASP A 43 12.74 9.71 -5.50
N PRO A 44 12.92 9.31 -4.24
CA PRO A 44 12.01 9.67 -3.15
C PRO A 44 11.83 11.18 -2.96
N GLU A 45 12.88 11.97 -3.17
CA GLU A 45 12.79 13.42 -3.03
C GLU A 45 11.91 14.05 -4.12
N TRP A 46 12.05 13.58 -5.37
CA TRP A 46 11.14 13.98 -6.42
C TRP A 46 9.69 13.51 -6.15
N ALA A 47 9.52 12.25 -5.72
CA ALA A 47 8.19 11.69 -5.49
C ALA A 47 7.41 12.37 -4.36
N LYS A 48 8.11 12.98 -3.38
CA LYS A 48 7.48 13.75 -2.29
C LYS A 48 6.83 15.04 -2.78
N GLU A 49 7.39 15.65 -3.82
CA GLU A 49 6.97 16.95 -4.34
C GLU A 49 6.06 16.85 -5.57
N ASP A 50 6.06 15.69 -6.25
CA ASP A 50 5.28 15.50 -7.47
C ASP A 50 3.79 15.35 -7.20
N THR A 51 2.98 16.22 -7.78
CA THR A 51 1.51 16.17 -7.72
C THR A 51 0.86 15.73 -9.01
N GLN A 52 1.61 15.63 -10.13
CA GLN A 52 1.04 15.42 -11.47
C GLN A 52 0.18 14.15 -11.55
N LEU A 53 0.63 13.05 -10.94
CA LEU A 53 -0.16 11.82 -10.92
C LEU A 53 -1.43 12.00 -10.10
N ALA A 54 -1.32 12.59 -8.90
CA ALA A 54 -2.46 12.82 -8.02
C ALA A 54 -3.51 13.73 -8.66
N ASP A 55 -3.08 14.81 -9.34
CA ASP A 55 -3.96 15.74 -10.04
C ASP A 55 -4.70 15.03 -11.19
N ALA A 56 -3.99 14.25 -11.99
CA ALA A 56 -4.59 13.48 -13.10
C ALA A 56 -5.56 12.40 -12.59
N LEU A 57 -5.24 11.74 -11.48
CA LEU A 57 -6.12 10.76 -10.85
C LEU A 57 -7.38 11.41 -10.29
N LEU A 58 -7.26 12.59 -9.66
CA LEU A 58 -8.38 13.34 -9.12
C LEU A 58 -9.31 13.86 -10.24
N GLU A 59 -8.75 14.36 -11.34
CA GLU A 59 -9.52 14.75 -12.51
C GLU A 59 -10.31 13.56 -13.08
N GLY A 60 -9.65 12.42 -13.26
CA GLY A 60 -10.28 11.19 -13.73
C GLY A 60 -11.34 10.64 -12.76
N ALA A 61 -11.14 10.77 -11.45
CA ALA A 61 -12.10 10.37 -10.42
C ALA A 61 -13.40 11.20 -10.46
N ARG A 62 -13.34 12.42 -10.97
CA ARG A 62 -14.50 13.31 -11.19
C ARG A 62 -15.17 13.11 -12.56
N SER A 63 -14.76 12.11 -13.32
CA SER A 63 -15.34 11.81 -14.63
C SER A 63 -16.83 11.49 -14.54
N GLU A 64 -17.62 11.96 -15.51
CA GLU A 64 -19.04 11.60 -15.64
C GLU A 64 -19.25 10.11 -15.97
N ASN A 65 -18.25 9.44 -16.54
CA ASN A 65 -18.27 8.00 -16.78
C ASN A 65 -18.00 7.26 -15.47
N ALA A 66 -19.04 6.69 -14.87
CA ALA A 66 -18.98 6.02 -13.57
C ALA A 66 -17.92 4.90 -13.51
N ALA A 67 -17.77 4.09 -14.56
CA ALA A 67 -16.79 3.00 -14.56
C ALA A 67 -15.35 3.54 -14.54
N ARG A 68 -15.08 4.61 -15.29
CA ARG A 68 -13.78 5.29 -15.27
C ARG A 68 -13.52 5.98 -13.94
N SER A 69 -14.50 6.70 -13.42
CA SER A 69 -14.43 7.37 -12.12
C SER A 69 -14.01 6.38 -11.01
N ILE A 70 -14.61 5.18 -10.99
CA ILE A 70 -14.25 4.12 -10.03
C ILE A 70 -12.77 3.73 -10.17
N VAL A 71 -12.27 3.50 -11.38
CA VAL A 71 -10.87 3.09 -11.62
C VAL A 71 -9.89 4.17 -11.14
N PHE A 72 -10.15 5.43 -11.49
CA PHE A 72 -9.32 6.56 -11.04
C PHE A 72 -9.40 6.78 -9.52
N THR A 73 -10.59 6.68 -8.92
CA THR A 73 -10.77 6.77 -7.46
C THR A 73 -9.99 5.68 -6.73
N GLN A 74 -10.00 4.45 -7.26
CA GLN A 74 -9.23 3.34 -6.68
C GLN A 74 -7.73 3.60 -6.73
N ALA A 75 -7.23 4.11 -7.84
CA ALA A 75 -5.82 4.45 -7.98
C ALA A 75 -5.42 5.62 -7.06
N LEU A 76 -6.27 6.65 -6.97
CA LEU A 76 -6.06 7.83 -6.10
C LEU A 76 -5.99 7.44 -4.62
N ALA A 77 -6.84 6.50 -4.17
CA ALA A 77 -6.81 6.00 -2.79
C ALA A 77 -5.51 5.25 -2.44
N GLY A 78 -4.73 4.82 -3.42
CA GLY A 78 -3.48 4.08 -3.24
C GLY A 78 -2.20 4.92 -3.28
N ILE A 79 -2.32 6.25 -3.35
CA ILE A 79 -1.17 7.17 -3.36
C ILE A 79 -1.29 8.21 -2.22
N LYS A 80 -0.21 8.97 -1.98
CA LYS A 80 -0.21 10.05 -0.99
C LYS A 80 -1.25 11.10 -1.38
N LEU A 81 -2.09 11.48 -0.41
CA LEU A 81 -3.11 12.50 -0.61
C LEU A 81 -2.54 13.92 -0.46
N HIS A 82 -3.13 14.86 -1.19
CA HIS A 82 -2.99 16.30 -1.01
C HIS A 82 -4.38 16.92 -0.73
N ASP A 83 -4.44 18.22 -0.44
CA ASP A 83 -5.67 18.87 0.06
C ASP A 83 -6.90 18.63 -0.82
N ALA A 84 -6.76 18.71 -2.15
CA ALA A 84 -7.88 18.49 -3.05
C ALA A 84 -8.35 17.03 -3.08
N SER A 85 -7.44 16.06 -2.93
CA SER A 85 -7.78 14.64 -2.82
C SER A 85 -8.44 14.32 -1.48
N ARG A 86 -7.98 14.94 -0.38
CA ARG A 86 -8.61 14.82 0.94
C ARG A 86 -10.05 15.28 0.90
N ALA A 87 -10.29 16.50 0.36
CA ALA A 87 -11.63 17.04 0.21
C ALA A 87 -12.53 16.13 -0.65
N PHE A 88 -12.00 15.58 -1.74
CA PHE A 88 -12.73 14.62 -2.59
C PHE A 88 -13.12 13.36 -1.82
N PHE A 89 -12.21 12.78 -1.06
CA PHE A 89 -12.51 11.56 -0.29
C PHE A 89 -13.44 11.82 0.89
N GLN A 90 -13.38 12.99 1.54
CA GLN A 90 -14.35 13.40 2.57
C GLN A 90 -15.75 13.49 1.97
N GLU A 91 -15.91 14.18 0.83
CA GLU A 91 -17.18 14.26 0.10
C GLU A 91 -17.68 12.85 -0.31
N LEU A 92 -16.80 12.02 -0.86
CA LEU A 92 -17.14 10.67 -1.30
C LEU A 92 -17.61 9.77 -0.14
N LEU A 93 -16.99 9.88 1.03
CA LEU A 93 -17.38 9.14 2.23
C LEU A 93 -18.80 9.50 2.69
N GLU A 94 -19.19 10.77 2.57
CA GLU A 94 -20.50 11.27 2.98
C GLU A 94 -21.58 10.95 1.95
N THR A 95 -21.30 11.13 0.66
CA THR A 95 -22.32 11.18 -0.40
C THR A 95 -22.47 9.88 -1.20
N SER A 96 -21.44 9.02 -1.23
CA SER A 96 -21.48 7.81 -2.03
C SER A 96 -22.45 6.76 -1.49
N SER A 97 -23.27 6.18 -2.36
CA SER A 97 -24.07 4.99 -2.07
C SER A 97 -23.28 3.69 -2.19
N ASP A 98 -22.14 3.69 -2.87
CA ASP A 98 -21.27 2.53 -3.05
C ASP A 98 -20.41 2.29 -1.80
N ALA A 99 -20.66 1.18 -1.11
CA ALA A 99 -19.93 0.81 0.10
C ALA A 99 -18.42 0.59 -0.17
N GLY A 100 -18.06 0.01 -1.32
CA GLY A 100 -16.67 -0.21 -1.69
C GLY A 100 -15.89 1.09 -1.87
N LEU A 101 -16.52 2.11 -2.46
CA LEU A 101 -15.92 3.45 -2.59
C LEU A 101 -15.80 4.15 -1.24
N ARG A 102 -16.82 4.05 -0.37
CA ARG A 102 -16.73 4.61 0.99
C ARG A 102 -15.61 3.96 1.80
N TRP A 103 -15.46 2.63 1.76
CA TRP A 103 -14.35 1.94 2.42
C TRP A 103 -12.97 2.37 1.89
N LYS A 104 -12.86 2.62 0.58
CA LYS A 104 -11.61 3.14 0.00
C LYS A 104 -11.30 4.55 0.48
N ALA A 105 -12.31 5.43 0.46
CA ALA A 105 -12.19 6.79 0.97
C ALA A 105 -11.80 6.81 2.45
N LEU A 106 -12.50 6.03 3.27
CA LEU A 106 -12.23 5.92 4.71
C LEU A 106 -10.80 5.41 4.98
N THR A 107 -10.37 4.35 4.29
CA THR A 107 -9.02 3.80 4.45
C THR A 107 -7.94 4.81 4.05
N ALA A 108 -8.14 5.54 2.95
CA ALA A 108 -7.19 6.55 2.49
C ALA A 108 -7.07 7.73 3.46
N LEU A 109 -8.20 8.23 3.98
CA LEU A 109 -8.23 9.32 4.97
C LEU A 109 -7.62 8.89 6.33
N ILE A 110 -7.87 7.65 6.75
CA ILE A 110 -7.25 7.08 7.96
C ILE A 110 -5.72 7.01 7.80
N ALA A 111 -5.24 6.46 6.70
CA ALA A 111 -3.81 6.32 6.44
C ALA A 111 -3.10 7.68 6.30
N ASP A 112 -3.78 8.66 5.72
CA ASP A 112 -3.26 10.03 5.59
C ASP A 112 -3.31 10.82 6.92
N GLY A 113 -4.07 10.35 7.91
CA GLY A 113 -4.28 11.05 9.19
C GLY A 113 -5.22 12.25 9.08
N SER A 114 -5.96 12.38 7.99
CA SER A 114 -6.86 13.51 7.70
C SER A 114 -8.35 13.22 7.93
N LEU A 115 -8.67 12.09 8.56
CA LEU A 115 -10.05 11.72 8.86
C LEU A 115 -10.70 12.67 9.88
N ALA A 116 -9.92 13.13 10.85
CA ALA A 116 -10.30 14.11 11.85
C ALA A 116 -9.10 15.03 12.12
N ASP A 117 -9.36 16.20 12.66
CA ASP A 117 -8.29 17.16 13.02
C ASP A 117 -7.61 16.77 14.34
N VAL A 118 -7.10 15.54 14.40
CA VAL A 118 -6.46 14.93 15.57
C VAL A 118 -5.23 14.13 15.16
N THR A 119 -4.28 13.98 16.07
CA THR A 119 -3.01 13.26 15.84
C THR A 119 -2.74 12.22 16.93
N GLY A 120 -1.77 11.35 16.71
CA GLY A 120 -1.34 10.36 17.72
C GLY A 120 -2.45 9.38 18.14
N PRO A 121 -2.59 9.08 19.44
CA PRO A 121 -3.60 8.15 19.95
C PRO A 121 -5.05 8.54 19.65
N GLU A 122 -5.34 9.84 19.56
CA GLU A 122 -6.67 10.35 19.23
C GLU A 122 -7.05 10.03 17.78
N ALA A 123 -6.10 10.04 16.87
CA ALA A 123 -6.31 9.63 15.47
C ALA A 123 -6.74 8.16 15.37
N ALA A 124 -6.13 7.27 16.16
CA ALA A 124 -6.53 5.87 16.23
C ALA A 124 -7.96 5.72 16.77
N GLY A 125 -8.33 6.47 17.81
CA GLY A 125 -9.69 6.50 18.35
C GLY A 125 -10.72 7.01 17.33
N ALA A 126 -10.42 8.06 16.60
CA ALA A 126 -11.26 8.58 15.51
C ALA A 126 -11.44 7.54 14.40
N ALA A 127 -10.37 6.87 14.00
CA ALA A 127 -10.41 5.80 13.00
C ALA A 127 -11.29 4.63 13.44
N MET A 128 -11.15 4.17 14.69
CA MET A 128 -12.00 3.10 15.27
C MET A 128 -13.48 3.49 15.24
N THR A 129 -13.81 4.72 15.63
CA THR A 129 -15.18 5.22 15.62
C THR A 129 -15.76 5.24 14.21
N ALA A 130 -15.03 5.82 13.24
CA ALA A 130 -15.50 5.91 11.85
C ALA A 130 -15.65 4.54 11.19
N VAL A 131 -14.73 3.61 11.45
CA VAL A 131 -14.82 2.21 10.99
C VAL A 131 -16.04 1.51 11.58
N ALA A 132 -16.31 1.70 12.87
CA ALA A 132 -17.49 1.12 13.53
C ALA A 132 -18.80 1.66 12.94
N GLU A 133 -18.87 2.94 12.61
CA GLU A 133 -20.04 3.54 11.95
C GLU A 133 -20.22 3.00 10.52
N GLU A 134 -19.15 2.87 9.75
CA GLU A 134 -19.23 2.31 8.39
C GLU A 134 -19.60 0.83 8.40
N LEU A 135 -19.15 0.05 9.39
CA LEU A 135 -19.58 -1.34 9.59
C LEU A 135 -21.09 -1.48 9.91
N LYS A 136 -21.70 -0.50 10.55
CA LYS A 136 -23.17 -0.49 10.74
C LYS A 136 -23.91 -0.27 9.41
N ARG A 137 -23.29 0.49 8.47
CA ARG A 137 -23.84 0.74 7.12
C ARG A 137 -23.60 -0.43 6.17
N ASP A 138 -22.46 -1.11 6.31
CA ASP A 138 -22.04 -2.25 5.49
C ASP A 138 -21.68 -3.47 6.34
N ASN A 139 -22.71 -4.10 6.95
CA ASN A 139 -22.56 -5.31 7.75
C ASN A 139 -22.46 -6.57 6.89
N THR A 140 -21.50 -6.58 5.96
CA THR A 140 -21.18 -7.71 5.08
C THR A 140 -19.83 -8.31 5.40
N ALA A 141 -19.55 -9.53 4.88
CA ALA A 141 -18.22 -10.14 4.98
C ALA A 141 -17.16 -9.28 4.29
N THR A 142 -17.50 -8.60 3.19
CA THR A 142 -16.60 -7.68 2.49
C THR A 142 -16.34 -6.42 3.32
N GLY A 143 -17.37 -5.85 3.95
CA GLY A 143 -17.24 -4.72 4.87
C GLY A 143 -16.36 -5.06 6.07
N TYR A 144 -16.52 -6.27 6.63
CA TYR A 144 -15.63 -6.74 7.70
C TYR A 144 -14.17 -6.80 7.25
N GLN A 145 -13.86 -7.35 6.08
CA GLN A 145 -12.49 -7.39 5.56
C GLN A 145 -11.93 -5.98 5.29
N ALA A 146 -12.76 -5.07 4.78
CA ALA A 146 -12.39 -3.68 4.57
C ALA A 146 -12.10 -2.96 5.91
N SER A 147 -12.86 -3.27 6.97
CA SER A 147 -12.62 -2.70 8.30
C SER A 147 -11.28 -3.13 8.89
N LEU A 148 -10.90 -4.39 8.74
CA LEU A 148 -9.57 -4.88 9.18
C LEU A 148 -8.44 -4.14 8.45
N LYS A 149 -8.59 -3.95 7.13
CA LYS A 149 -7.62 -3.18 6.34
C LYS A 149 -7.55 -1.72 6.80
N ALA A 150 -8.70 -1.06 7.00
CA ALA A 150 -8.76 0.34 7.40
C ALA A 150 -8.11 0.58 8.78
N LEU A 151 -8.39 -0.28 9.77
CA LEU A 151 -7.77 -0.20 11.09
C LEU A 151 -6.26 -0.48 11.04
N ALA A 152 -5.82 -1.46 10.25
CA ALA A 152 -4.40 -1.72 10.07
C ALA A 152 -3.66 -0.60 9.30
N ALA A 153 -4.40 0.26 8.56
CA ALA A 153 -3.85 1.39 7.84
C ALA A 153 -3.59 2.64 8.70
N VAL A 154 -4.00 2.66 9.97
CA VAL A 154 -3.68 3.76 10.89
C VAL A 154 -2.16 3.91 11.01
N ASN A 155 -1.62 5.04 10.59
CA ASN A 155 -0.19 5.31 10.53
C ASN A 155 0.31 5.92 11.86
N THR A 156 0.33 5.10 12.91
CA THR A 156 1.00 5.37 14.19
C THR A 156 1.93 4.20 14.56
N GLU A 157 3.02 4.47 15.26
CA GLU A 157 3.98 3.43 15.68
C GLU A 157 3.30 2.32 16.47
N ASP A 158 2.48 2.67 17.45
CA ASP A 158 1.77 1.69 18.30
C ASP A 158 0.86 0.79 17.48
N ASN A 159 0.09 1.36 16.55
CA ASN A 159 -0.81 0.56 15.71
C ASN A 159 -0.05 -0.35 14.75
N LYS A 160 0.99 0.19 14.08
CA LYS A 160 1.81 -0.63 13.17
C LYS A 160 2.51 -1.75 13.92
N ARG A 161 3.02 -1.50 15.13
CA ARG A 161 3.60 -2.52 15.99
C ARG A 161 2.56 -3.58 16.38
N ALA A 162 1.41 -3.19 16.86
CA ALA A 162 0.36 -4.13 17.26
C ALA A 162 -0.10 -5.02 16.10
N VAL A 163 -0.31 -4.45 14.90
CA VAL A 163 -0.70 -5.22 13.71
C VAL A 163 0.42 -6.16 13.25
N TRP A 164 1.68 -5.70 13.29
CA TRP A 164 2.85 -6.53 12.99
C TRP A 164 2.92 -7.74 13.92
N ASP A 165 2.84 -7.52 15.23
CA ASP A 165 2.92 -8.58 16.24
C ASP A 165 1.79 -9.61 16.10
N GLU A 166 0.57 -9.15 15.79
CA GLU A 166 -0.59 -10.01 15.53
C GLU A 166 -0.37 -10.88 14.28
N ILE A 167 0.18 -10.33 13.20
CA ILE A 167 0.50 -11.08 11.98
C ILE A 167 1.60 -12.13 12.27
N VAL A 168 2.65 -11.73 12.99
CA VAL A 168 3.77 -12.63 13.37
C VAL A 168 3.32 -13.75 14.31
N ALA A 169 2.32 -13.50 15.18
CA ALA A 169 1.74 -14.53 16.05
C ALA A 169 1.12 -15.69 15.25
N GLY A 170 0.60 -15.42 14.03
CA GLY A 170 0.20 -16.47 13.10
C GLY A 170 -1.16 -17.09 13.35
N GLU A 171 -2.02 -16.43 14.13
CA GLU A 171 -3.36 -16.93 14.50
C GLU A 171 -4.48 -16.47 13.54
N LEU A 172 -4.13 -15.68 12.53
CA LEU A 172 -5.10 -15.11 11.57
C LEU A 172 -5.51 -16.10 10.48
N GLY A 173 -6.79 -16.09 10.12
CA GLY A 173 -7.25 -16.77 8.91
C GLY A 173 -6.79 -16.05 7.62
N ASN A 174 -6.75 -16.75 6.48
CA ASN A 174 -6.19 -16.24 5.22
C ASN A 174 -6.71 -14.85 4.85
N ARG A 175 -8.02 -14.62 4.89
CA ARG A 175 -8.62 -13.35 4.49
C ARG A 175 -8.28 -12.21 5.46
N ASP A 176 -8.27 -12.49 6.75
CA ASP A 176 -7.94 -11.50 7.79
C ASP A 176 -6.46 -11.12 7.69
N LEU A 177 -5.59 -12.10 7.46
CA LEU A 177 -4.17 -11.89 7.19
C LEU A 177 -3.95 -10.98 5.97
N GLU A 178 -4.56 -11.29 4.84
CA GLU A 178 -4.47 -10.48 3.62
C GLU A 178 -4.94 -9.04 3.84
N SER A 179 -6.06 -8.85 4.53
CA SER A 179 -6.62 -7.54 4.83
C SER A 179 -5.70 -6.73 5.76
N LYS A 180 -5.18 -7.36 6.81
CA LYS A 180 -4.25 -6.70 7.74
C LYS A 180 -2.91 -6.39 7.09
N LEU A 181 -2.33 -7.28 6.28
CA LEU A 181 -1.13 -7.01 5.50
C LEU A 181 -1.32 -5.84 4.53
N ALA A 182 -2.48 -5.78 3.85
CA ALA A 182 -2.79 -4.69 2.95
C ALA A 182 -2.96 -3.34 3.65
N GLY A 183 -3.43 -3.33 4.90
CA GLY A 183 -3.51 -2.14 5.75
C GLY A 183 -2.17 -1.78 6.38
N LEU A 184 -1.43 -2.77 6.91
CA LEU A 184 -0.12 -2.58 7.53
C LEU A 184 0.84 -1.84 6.58
N THR A 185 0.89 -2.27 5.33
CA THR A 185 1.79 -1.73 4.30
C THR A 185 1.10 -0.70 3.38
N PHE A 186 0.02 -0.06 3.86
CA PHE A 186 -0.67 0.97 3.11
C PHE A 186 0.18 2.25 3.04
N VAL A 187 -0.18 3.14 2.13
CA VAL A 187 0.56 4.39 1.86
C VAL A 187 0.86 5.17 3.14
N GLY A 188 2.10 5.66 3.24
CA GLY A 188 2.57 6.46 4.39
C GLY A 188 3.06 5.66 5.59
N ALA A 189 3.09 4.32 5.51
CA ALA A 189 3.56 3.46 6.59
C ALA A 189 5.09 3.26 6.63
N ASP A 190 5.81 3.61 5.57
CA ASP A 190 7.17 3.16 5.28
C ASP A 190 8.16 3.36 6.44
N GLU A 191 8.12 4.53 7.08
CA GLU A 191 9.02 4.87 8.20
C GLU A 191 8.60 4.26 9.55
N LEU A 192 7.38 3.72 9.63
CA LEU A 192 6.81 3.15 10.85
C LEU A 192 6.95 1.63 10.92
N LEU A 193 7.40 0.99 9.83
CA LEU A 193 7.44 -0.46 9.72
C LEU A 193 8.83 -1.03 10.06
N PRO A 194 8.90 -2.13 10.84
CA PRO A 194 10.15 -2.74 11.21
C PRO A 194 10.78 -3.49 10.03
N SER A 195 11.92 -3.01 9.51
CA SER A 195 12.60 -3.63 8.37
C SER A 195 13.54 -4.76 8.78
N ALA A 196 14.33 -4.56 9.84
CA ALA A 196 15.32 -5.53 10.29
C ALA A 196 14.69 -6.79 10.92
N GLU A 197 13.63 -6.62 11.68
CA GLU A 197 12.96 -7.71 12.43
C GLU A 197 12.39 -8.81 11.55
N PHE A 198 12.07 -8.49 10.28
CA PHE A 198 11.63 -9.51 9.32
C PHE A 198 12.59 -10.69 9.25
N PHE A 199 13.90 -10.41 9.19
CA PHE A 199 14.93 -11.44 9.04
C PHE A 199 15.12 -12.31 10.30
N ASP A 200 14.62 -11.84 11.45
CA ASP A 200 14.64 -12.58 12.71
C ASP A 200 13.43 -13.51 12.86
N VAL A 201 12.29 -13.16 12.23
CA VAL A 201 11.03 -13.90 12.40
C VAL A 201 10.67 -14.80 11.21
N ALA A 202 11.23 -14.57 10.01
CA ALA A 202 10.82 -15.23 8.77
C ALA A 202 10.93 -16.76 8.81
N GLU A 203 12.01 -17.32 9.41
CA GLU A 203 12.18 -18.77 9.55
C GLU A 203 11.15 -19.39 10.51
N LYS A 204 10.85 -18.68 11.61
CA LYS A 204 9.83 -19.12 12.58
C LYS A 204 8.44 -19.10 11.93
N ILE A 205 8.08 -18.04 11.21
CA ILE A 205 6.83 -17.96 10.47
C ILE A 205 6.70 -19.12 9.49
N TRP A 206 7.75 -19.38 8.72
CA TRP A 206 7.75 -20.44 7.71
C TRP A 206 7.57 -21.84 8.31
N SER A 207 8.16 -22.10 9.46
CA SER A 207 8.10 -23.42 10.12
C SER A 207 6.82 -23.65 10.92
N ALA A 208 6.16 -22.59 11.39
CA ALA A 208 4.99 -22.68 12.27
C ALA A 208 3.66 -22.70 11.52
N GLN A 209 3.61 -22.27 10.28
CA GLN A 209 2.37 -22.06 9.53
C GLN A 209 2.26 -23.02 8.33
N SER A 210 1.05 -23.16 7.77
CA SER A 210 0.87 -23.86 6.49
C SER A 210 1.63 -23.14 5.37
N ASN A 211 2.04 -23.87 4.34
CA ASN A 211 2.82 -23.30 3.24
C ASN A 211 2.14 -22.06 2.59
N GLU A 212 0.84 -22.06 2.47
CA GLU A 212 0.07 -20.95 1.88
C GLU A 212 0.11 -19.71 2.77
N ILE A 213 -0.20 -19.87 4.06
CA ILE A 213 -0.17 -18.78 5.04
C ILE A 213 1.26 -18.27 5.22
N ALA A 214 2.23 -19.16 5.35
CA ALA A 214 3.64 -18.80 5.49
C ALA A 214 4.14 -17.99 4.29
N LEU A 215 3.80 -18.40 3.06
CA LEU A 215 4.17 -17.70 1.84
C LEU A 215 3.55 -16.29 1.81
N THR A 216 2.26 -16.17 2.13
CA THR A 216 1.54 -14.88 2.19
C THR A 216 2.16 -13.97 3.24
N THR A 217 2.42 -14.49 4.44
CA THR A 217 3.00 -13.73 5.55
C THR A 217 4.41 -13.26 5.23
N VAL A 218 5.30 -14.17 4.81
CA VAL A 218 6.70 -13.83 4.48
C VAL A 218 6.78 -12.84 3.32
N THR A 219 5.96 -13.03 2.27
CA THR A 219 5.95 -12.11 1.13
C THR A 219 5.38 -10.74 1.52
N GLY A 220 4.36 -10.71 2.38
CA GLY A 220 3.71 -9.49 2.85
C GLY A 220 4.56 -8.67 3.81
N LEU A 221 5.29 -9.33 4.70
CA LEU A 221 6.16 -8.70 5.71
C LEU A 221 7.58 -8.43 5.22
N PHE A 222 8.00 -8.94 4.03
CA PHE A 222 9.30 -8.57 3.49
C PHE A 222 9.41 -7.05 3.35
N PRO A 223 10.50 -6.41 3.84
CA PRO A 223 10.62 -4.96 3.96
C PRO A 223 10.82 -4.25 2.61
N ARG A 224 9.83 -4.39 1.70
CA ARG A 224 9.80 -3.73 0.39
C ARG A 224 9.65 -2.21 0.46
N TRP A 225 9.24 -1.69 1.60
CA TRP A 225 9.13 -0.26 1.92
C TRP A 225 10.49 0.39 2.16
N ASP A 226 11.45 -0.36 2.67
CA ASP A 226 12.81 0.09 2.92
C ASP A 226 13.72 -0.23 1.72
N VAL A 227 13.65 0.63 0.70
CA VAL A 227 14.48 0.51 -0.50
C VAL A 227 15.87 1.09 -0.22
N SER A 228 16.67 0.34 0.54
CA SER A 228 18.05 0.70 0.94
C SER A 228 19.05 -0.40 0.61
N GLN A 229 20.34 -0.04 0.50
CA GLN A 229 21.41 -1.02 0.35
C GLN A 229 21.53 -1.89 1.60
N GLU A 230 21.29 -1.32 2.78
CA GLU A 230 21.32 -2.05 4.05
C GLU A 230 20.31 -3.20 4.06
N THR A 231 19.06 -2.96 3.67
CA THR A 231 18.04 -4.01 3.58
C THR A 231 18.38 -5.06 2.53
N LEU A 232 18.99 -4.65 1.40
CA LEU A 232 19.48 -5.60 0.39
C LEU A 232 20.59 -6.50 0.95
N ASP A 233 21.55 -5.93 1.67
CA ASP A 233 22.67 -6.69 2.27
C ASP A 233 22.16 -7.65 3.35
N ARG A 234 21.18 -7.25 4.17
CA ARG A 234 20.51 -8.14 5.13
C ARG A 234 19.77 -9.29 4.44
N ALA A 235 19.13 -9.04 3.31
CA ALA A 235 18.49 -10.10 2.53
C ALA A 235 19.51 -11.09 1.96
N ASP A 236 20.68 -10.61 1.49
CA ASP A 236 21.76 -11.46 1.00
C ASP A 236 22.38 -12.29 2.14
N GLU A 237 22.59 -11.70 3.31
CA GLU A 237 23.04 -12.41 4.51
C GLU A 237 22.03 -13.49 4.93
N PHE A 238 20.74 -13.16 4.97
CA PHE A 238 19.69 -14.13 5.30
C PHE A 238 19.67 -15.30 4.30
N LEU A 239 19.79 -15.02 3.01
CA LEU A 239 19.83 -16.05 1.96
C LEU A 239 21.10 -16.92 1.99
N SER A 240 22.16 -16.52 2.70
CA SER A 240 23.36 -17.35 2.91
C SER A 240 23.15 -18.48 3.92
N ARG A 241 22.11 -18.42 4.76
CA ARG A 241 21.77 -19.44 5.77
C ARG A 241 21.24 -20.72 5.11
N ASP A 242 21.18 -21.82 5.86
CA ASP A 242 20.49 -23.03 5.41
C ASP A 242 18.98 -22.91 5.61
N LEU A 243 18.25 -22.53 4.55
CA LEU A 243 16.83 -22.22 4.57
C LEU A 243 16.01 -23.29 3.85
N ALA A 244 14.78 -23.51 4.31
CA ALA A 244 13.78 -24.28 3.57
C ALA A 244 13.63 -23.75 2.13
N GLY A 245 13.55 -24.62 1.13
CA GLY A 245 13.58 -24.23 -0.29
C GLY A 245 12.49 -23.25 -0.69
N GLY A 246 11.29 -23.39 -0.12
CA GLY A 246 10.17 -22.46 -0.35
C GLY A 246 10.43 -21.06 0.21
N LEU A 247 10.95 -20.96 1.43
CA LEU A 247 11.33 -19.69 2.06
C LEU A 247 12.44 -19.01 1.28
N ARG A 248 13.50 -19.75 0.92
CA ARG A 248 14.59 -19.24 0.08
C ARG A 248 14.08 -18.62 -1.20
N ARG A 249 13.17 -19.32 -1.92
CA ARG A 249 12.60 -18.83 -3.17
C ARG A 249 11.78 -17.55 -2.95
N ALA A 250 10.91 -17.52 -1.94
CA ALA A 250 10.10 -16.36 -1.62
C ALA A 250 10.97 -15.12 -1.34
N VAL A 251 11.99 -15.26 -0.49
CA VAL A 251 12.89 -14.15 -0.14
C VAL A 251 13.76 -13.74 -1.33
N THR A 252 14.25 -14.69 -2.16
CA THR A 252 15.01 -14.37 -3.38
C THR A 252 14.19 -13.51 -4.34
N GLU A 253 12.92 -13.84 -4.56
CA GLU A 253 12.03 -13.05 -5.43
C GLU A 253 11.83 -11.61 -4.92
N GLN A 254 11.66 -11.44 -3.60
CA GLN A 254 11.53 -10.10 -3.00
C GLN A 254 12.86 -9.31 -3.03
N ARG A 255 13.95 -9.97 -2.71
CA ARG A 255 15.31 -9.41 -2.80
C ARG A 255 15.61 -8.88 -4.21
N ASP A 256 15.26 -9.63 -5.25
CA ASP A 256 15.46 -9.21 -6.64
C ASP A 256 14.58 -8.00 -7.02
N ARG A 257 13.38 -7.90 -6.46
CA ARG A 257 12.53 -6.72 -6.60
C ARG A 257 13.17 -5.50 -5.94
N LEU A 258 13.70 -5.66 -4.73
CA LEU A 258 14.40 -4.60 -4.00
C LEU A 258 15.65 -4.12 -4.74
N ALA A 259 16.49 -5.03 -5.23
CA ALA A 259 17.67 -4.71 -6.03
C ALA A 259 17.31 -3.96 -7.32
N ARG A 260 16.17 -4.31 -7.93
CA ARG A 260 15.64 -3.59 -9.08
C ARG A 260 15.20 -2.17 -8.72
N ALA A 261 14.52 -2.01 -7.57
CA ALA A 261 14.09 -0.71 -7.09
C ALA A 261 15.28 0.23 -6.87
N LEU A 262 16.33 -0.25 -6.20
CA LEU A 262 17.57 0.52 -6.00
C LEU A 262 18.21 0.96 -7.33
N ARG A 263 18.33 0.06 -8.31
CA ARG A 263 18.88 0.42 -9.62
C ARG A 263 18.04 1.47 -10.35
N ASN A 264 16.69 1.35 -10.28
CA ASN A 264 15.82 2.32 -10.95
C ASN A 264 15.87 3.68 -10.26
N ARG A 265 15.90 3.73 -8.91
CA ARG A 265 16.09 5.00 -8.16
C ARG A 265 17.42 5.68 -8.52
N ALA A 266 18.49 4.92 -8.72
CA ALA A 266 19.77 5.48 -9.15
C ALA A 266 19.68 6.09 -10.56
N VAL A 267 19.01 5.44 -11.50
CA VAL A 267 18.75 5.97 -12.85
C VAL A 267 17.83 7.19 -12.82
N ASP A 268 16.86 7.20 -11.93
CA ASP A 268 15.88 8.28 -11.83
C ASP A 268 16.49 9.58 -11.27
N ARG A 269 17.53 9.49 -10.44
CA ARG A 269 18.29 10.64 -9.90
C ARG A 269 19.19 11.32 -10.93
N GLY A 270 19.75 10.56 -11.85
CA GLY A 270 20.68 11.04 -12.91
C GLY A 270 19.95 11.55 -14.10
#